data_4883c4236918989054fe54f67c829df6
#
_entry.id   4883c4236918989054fe54f67c829df6
#
_cell.length_a   1.000
_cell.length_b   1.000
_cell.length_c   1.000
_cell.angle_alpha   90.00
_cell.angle_beta   90.00
_cell.angle_gamma   90.00
#
_symmetry.space_group_name_H-M   'P 1'
#
loop_
_entity.id
_entity.type
_entity.pdbx_description
1 polymer ?
#
loop_
_entity_poly.entity_id
_entity_poly.type
_entity_poly.pdbx_seq_one_letter_code
_entity_poly.pdbx_strand_id
1 'polypeptide(L)'
;IRPEKTEAAKKSLEGTTQKPDLYTGNENEWKKLCERKDIDLIYITTPWNLHTPMAVYAMKNDKHAASEVPVATTLEECWELVETSEKSRKHCMILENCCYDFFELMTLNMARQGYFGEIIHVEGAYIHDLLEANFNQKTYYDSWRLKANLKNGNLYPTHGLGPVAQVLNINRGDRMDFLVSVSSNDFSMAAKAKELAKQDPFYETYVNKTFRGNMNTSTIKTVGGKTLMIQHDVSSPRPYSRIHLVSGTKGTAQKYPEPGRVSNSHEGWLSKEEMDKLESTYQPPIVKKIGEMAKQVGGHGGMDFLMDWRLVDCLRNGLPLDIDVYDAATWSSITPLSRKSLEKRSASVDVPDFTRGSWKTNAPVDLQILKGGNTKVLI
;
A
#
# COMPACT_ATOMS: atom_id res chain seq x y z
N ILE A 1 -20.94 -1.72 10.76
CA ILE A 1 -21.45 -0.91 9.64
C ILE A 1 -22.32 -1.77 8.70
N ARG A 2 -21.90 -3.02 8.41
CA ARG A 2 -22.61 -3.96 7.53
C ARG A 2 -22.97 -5.22 8.31
N PRO A 3 -24.19 -5.34 8.85
CA PRO A 3 -24.59 -6.49 9.69
C PRO A 3 -24.35 -7.84 9.03
N GLU A 4 -24.64 -7.94 7.71
CA GLU A 4 -24.44 -9.16 6.94
C GLU A 4 -22.96 -9.60 6.86
N LYS A 5 -22.02 -8.66 6.87
CA LYS A 5 -20.58 -8.96 6.89
C LYS A 5 -20.10 -9.37 8.28
N THR A 6 -20.61 -8.74 9.32
CA THR A 6 -20.31 -9.09 10.70
C THR A 6 -20.82 -10.50 11.05
N GLU A 7 -22.04 -10.85 10.62
CA GLU A 7 -22.58 -12.20 10.82
C GLU A 7 -21.80 -13.24 10.00
N ALA A 8 -21.40 -12.92 8.76
CA ALA A 8 -20.56 -13.80 7.96
C ALA A 8 -19.19 -14.04 8.62
N ALA A 9 -18.56 -12.98 9.17
CA ALA A 9 -17.30 -13.11 9.91
C ALA A 9 -17.47 -13.97 11.18
N LYS A 10 -18.55 -13.78 11.95
CA LYS A 10 -18.86 -14.62 13.10
C LYS A 10 -19.01 -16.10 12.68
N LYS A 11 -19.76 -16.35 11.62
CA LYS A 11 -19.97 -17.70 11.11
C LYS A 11 -18.67 -18.37 10.66
N SER A 12 -17.73 -17.64 10.06
CA SER A 12 -16.43 -18.17 9.65
C SER A 12 -15.55 -18.60 10.81
N LEU A 13 -15.84 -18.13 12.03
CA LEU A 13 -15.15 -18.49 13.26
C LEU A 13 -15.87 -19.60 14.06
N GLU A 14 -17.01 -20.12 13.58
CA GLU A 14 -17.68 -21.27 14.19
C GLU A 14 -16.75 -22.49 14.21
N GLY A 15 -16.65 -23.14 15.35
CA GLY A 15 -15.73 -24.27 15.56
C GLY A 15 -14.33 -23.88 16.01
N THR A 16 -14.00 -22.58 16.04
CA THR A 16 -12.75 -22.08 16.63
C THR A 16 -12.96 -21.68 18.10
N THR A 17 -11.86 -21.36 18.79
CA THR A 17 -11.91 -20.78 20.14
C THR A 17 -12.26 -19.30 20.15
N GLN A 18 -12.32 -18.65 18.99
CA GLN A 18 -12.57 -17.23 18.84
C GLN A 18 -14.07 -16.92 19.01
N LYS A 19 -14.39 -15.99 19.90
CA LYS A 19 -15.77 -15.52 20.16
C LYS A 19 -15.82 -14.00 20.12
N PRO A 20 -15.86 -13.39 18.92
CA PRO A 20 -15.83 -11.94 18.80
C PRO A 20 -17.15 -11.30 19.24
N ASP A 21 -17.08 -10.16 19.89
CA ASP A 21 -18.21 -9.25 20.07
C ASP A 21 -18.48 -8.51 18.76
N LEU A 22 -19.76 -8.41 18.38
CA LEU A 22 -20.17 -7.74 17.15
C LEU A 22 -20.70 -6.34 17.44
N TYR A 23 -20.15 -5.35 16.73
CA TYR A 23 -20.56 -3.94 16.81
C TYR A 23 -21.33 -3.57 15.54
N THR A 24 -22.65 -3.61 15.62
CA THR A 24 -23.57 -3.31 14.50
C THR A 24 -24.69 -2.38 14.97
N GLY A 25 -25.47 -1.85 14.05
CA GLY A 25 -26.65 -1.04 14.37
C GLY A 25 -26.59 0.38 13.79
N ASN A 26 -25.45 1.03 13.83
CA ASN A 26 -25.26 2.33 13.19
C ASN A 26 -23.81 2.54 12.73
N GLU A 27 -23.57 3.60 12.00
CA GLU A 27 -22.27 3.91 11.39
C GLU A 27 -21.18 4.29 12.40
N ASN A 28 -21.53 4.55 13.67
CA ASN A 28 -20.61 4.96 14.74
C ASN A 28 -20.30 3.84 15.75
N GLU A 29 -20.86 2.65 15.59
CA GLU A 29 -20.62 1.53 16.55
C GLU A 29 -19.15 1.14 16.67
N TRP A 30 -18.34 1.35 15.66
CA TRP A 30 -16.89 1.12 15.70
C TRP A 30 -16.18 1.98 16.78
N LYS A 31 -16.75 3.11 17.18
CA LYS A 31 -16.19 3.96 18.26
C LYS A 31 -16.18 3.22 19.60
N LYS A 32 -17.26 2.50 19.90
CA LYS A 32 -17.35 1.67 21.11
C LYS A 32 -16.27 0.58 21.14
N LEU A 33 -15.93 0.02 19.98
CA LEU A 33 -14.82 -0.92 19.85
C LEU A 33 -13.49 -0.24 20.21
N CYS A 34 -13.23 0.97 19.71
CA CYS A 34 -12.02 1.72 20.03
C CYS A 34 -11.91 2.12 21.51
N GLU A 35 -13.03 2.25 22.22
CA GLU A 35 -13.08 2.66 23.62
C GLU A 35 -12.84 1.50 24.62
N ARG A 36 -12.82 0.25 24.16
CA ARG A 36 -12.58 -0.94 25.00
C ARG A 36 -11.18 -0.92 25.60
N LYS A 37 -11.04 -1.39 26.84
CA LYS A 37 -9.74 -1.44 27.55
C LYS A 37 -8.94 -2.71 27.30
N ASP A 38 -9.59 -3.75 26.77
CA ASP A 38 -9.02 -5.06 26.50
C ASP A 38 -8.55 -5.22 25.03
N ILE A 39 -8.53 -4.13 24.26
CA ILE A 39 -8.05 -4.10 22.87
C ILE A 39 -6.84 -3.18 22.79
N ASP A 40 -5.78 -3.65 22.13
CA ASP A 40 -4.53 -2.91 21.92
C ASP A 40 -4.40 -2.35 20.48
N LEU A 41 -5.02 -3.00 19.50
CA LEU A 41 -4.89 -2.69 18.07
C LEU A 41 -6.27 -2.62 17.41
N ILE A 42 -6.49 -1.58 16.61
CA ILE A 42 -7.63 -1.48 15.69
C ILE A 42 -7.13 -1.72 14.26
N TYR A 43 -7.67 -2.79 13.64
CA TYR A 43 -7.37 -3.17 12.27
C TYR A 43 -8.52 -2.68 11.35
N ILE A 44 -8.20 -1.79 10.40
CA ILE A 44 -9.19 -0.98 9.66
C ILE A 44 -9.24 -1.42 8.20
N THR A 45 -10.37 -2.00 7.78
CA THR A 45 -10.64 -2.51 6.42
C THR A 45 -11.92 -1.91 5.83
N THR A 46 -12.12 -0.64 6.03
CA THR A 46 -13.33 0.11 5.63
C THR A 46 -13.14 0.80 4.26
N PRO A 47 -14.16 1.51 3.72
CA PRO A 47 -13.94 2.44 2.62
C PRO A 47 -12.93 3.54 2.96
N TRP A 48 -12.20 4.05 1.97
CA TRP A 48 -11.06 4.95 2.13
C TRP A 48 -11.33 6.20 2.98
N ASN A 49 -12.52 6.79 2.85
CA ASN A 49 -12.93 7.98 3.61
C ASN A 49 -13.07 7.74 5.12
N LEU A 50 -13.03 6.50 5.57
CA LEU A 50 -13.10 6.12 6.98
C LEU A 50 -11.74 5.72 7.58
N HIS A 51 -10.72 5.51 6.76
CA HIS A 51 -9.41 5.04 7.22
C HIS A 51 -8.78 6.02 8.22
N THR A 52 -8.55 7.26 7.82
CA THR A 52 -7.97 8.29 8.69
C THR A 52 -8.84 8.58 9.92
N PRO A 53 -10.16 8.85 9.81
CA PRO A 53 -10.99 9.11 10.98
C PRO A 53 -10.96 7.98 12.01
N MET A 54 -10.97 6.72 11.56
CA MET A 54 -10.92 5.57 12.45
C MET A 54 -9.54 5.40 13.10
N ALA A 55 -8.44 5.55 12.32
CA ALA A 55 -7.09 5.46 12.84
C ALA A 55 -6.80 6.54 13.90
N VAL A 56 -7.19 7.79 13.60
CA VAL A 56 -7.07 8.92 14.53
C VAL A 56 -7.86 8.68 15.81
N TYR A 57 -9.11 8.23 15.68
CA TYR A 57 -9.94 7.95 16.85
C TYR A 57 -9.38 6.80 17.70
N ALA A 58 -8.90 5.73 17.07
CA ALA A 58 -8.25 4.63 17.75
C ALA A 58 -7.03 5.11 18.56
N MET A 59 -6.13 5.87 17.93
CA MET A 59 -4.93 6.37 18.59
C MET A 59 -5.26 7.35 19.74
N LYS A 60 -6.27 8.19 19.60
CA LYS A 60 -6.78 9.08 20.67
C LYS A 60 -7.40 8.31 21.84
N ASN A 61 -7.83 7.07 21.62
CA ASN A 61 -8.35 6.15 22.65
C ASN A 61 -7.32 5.11 23.11
N ASP A 62 -6.03 5.43 22.97
CA ASP A 62 -4.91 4.62 23.47
C ASP A 62 -4.74 3.28 22.75
N LYS A 63 -5.13 3.18 21.48
CA LYS A 63 -4.95 1.99 20.63
C LYS A 63 -3.89 2.23 19.56
N HIS A 64 -3.17 1.20 19.17
CA HIS A 64 -2.47 1.18 17.90
C HIS A 64 -3.48 1.10 16.75
N ALA A 65 -3.11 1.61 15.59
CA ALA A 65 -3.92 1.53 14.39
C ALA A 65 -3.15 0.83 13.26
N ALA A 66 -3.84 -0.02 12.52
CA ALA A 66 -3.36 -0.57 11.27
C ALA A 66 -4.47 -0.43 10.23
N SER A 67 -4.22 0.21 9.11
CA SER A 67 -5.25 0.53 8.14
C SER A 67 -4.88 0.07 6.74
N GLU A 68 -5.88 -0.48 6.05
CA GLU A 68 -5.82 -0.74 4.61
C GLU A 68 -5.48 0.51 3.81
N VAL A 69 -5.05 0.28 2.60
CA VAL A 69 -4.47 1.27 1.68
C VAL A 69 -5.52 1.95 0.79
N PRO A 70 -5.34 3.26 0.52
CA PRO A 70 -4.47 4.23 1.18
C PRO A 70 -5.01 4.62 2.55
N VAL A 71 -4.14 5.01 3.48
CA VAL A 71 -4.58 5.40 4.83
C VAL A 71 -5.23 6.79 4.84
N ALA A 72 -4.77 7.67 3.95
CA ALA A 72 -5.26 9.03 3.80
C ALA A 72 -5.54 9.37 2.34
N THR A 73 -6.44 10.31 2.09
CA THR A 73 -6.85 10.79 0.77
C THR A 73 -6.62 12.28 0.55
N THR A 74 -6.24 13.00 1.59
CA THR A 74 -5.88 14.43 1.57
C THR A 74 -4.56 14.67 2.32
N LEU A 75 -3.95 15.84 2.10
CA LEU A 75 -2.72 16.20 2.84
C LEU A 75 -2.99 16.49 4.31
N GLU A 76 -4.15 17.05 4.60
CA GLU A 76 -4.61 17.33 5.97
C GLU A 76 -4.73 16.02 6.77
N GLU A 77 -5.33 15.00 6.17
CA GLU A 77 -5.42 13.66 6.76
C GLU A 77 -4.03 13.04 7.00
N CYS A 78 -3.08 13.21 6.06
CA CYS A 78 -1.71 12.75 6.24
C CYS A 78 -1.05 13.38 7.47
N TRP A 79 -1.18 14.69 7.64
CA TRP A 79 -0.66 15.40 8.80
C TRP A 79 -1.39 15.02 10.09
N GLU A 80 -2.71 14.88 10.08
CA GLU A 80 -3.48 14.48 11.26
C GLU A 80 -3.05 13.10 11.77
N LEU A 81 -2.77 12.14 10.88
CA LEU A 81 -2.24 10.83 11.26
C LEU A 81 -0.88 10.95 11.97
N VAL A 82 0.06 11.69 11.38
CA VAL A 82 1.40 11.86 11.94
C VAL A 82 1.32 12.54 13.31
N GLU A 83 0.63 13.68 13.40
CA GLU A 83 0.49 14.43 14.66
C GLU A 83 -0.21 13.64 15.75
N THR A 84 -1.23 12.86 15.38
CA THR A 84 -1.94 12.02 16.35
C THR A 84 -1.06 10.86 16.84
N SER A 85 -0.33 10.20 15.95
CA SER A 85 0.60 9.13 16.30
C SER A 85 1.71 9.63 17.24
N GLU A 86 2.35 10.74 16.90
CA GLU A 86 3.40 11.36 17.73
C GLU A 86 2.86 11.76 19.11
N LYS A 87 1.70 12.42 19.16
CA LYS A 87 1.08 12.90 20.41
C LYS A 87 0.62 11.77 21.31
N SER A 88 -0.02 10.76 20.75
CA SER A 88 -0.53 9.59 21.49
C SER A 88 0.55 8.55 21.79
N ARG A 89 1.69 8.60 21.08
CA ARG A 89 2.75 7.56 21.11
C ARG A 89 2.21 6.19 20.72
N LYS A 90 1.24 6.14 19.80
CA LYS A 90 0.69 4.91 19.24
C LYS A 90 1.14 4.73 17.81
N HIS A 91 1.43 3.49 17.46
CA HIS A 91 1.75 3.14 16.09
C HIS A 91 0.53 3.32 15.17
N CYS A 92 0.79 3.79 13.96
CA CYS A 92 -0.16 3.77 12.85
C CYS A 92 0.55 3.14 11.64
N MET A 93 0.16 1.92 11.27
CA MET A 93 0.71 1.21 10.13
C MET A 93 -0.22 1.32 8.92
N ILE A 94 0.33 1.60 7.75
CA ILE A 94 -0.35 1.31 6.50
C ILE A 94 -0.12 -0.16 6.13
N LEU A 95 -1.19 -0.89 5.85
CA LEU A 95 -1.16 -2.32 5.54
C LEU A 95 -0.80 -2.53 4.06
N GLU A 96 0.41 -2.11 3.69
CA GLU A 96 0.92 -2.27 2.34
C GLU A 96 1.57 -3.64 2.18
N ASN A 97 0.75 -4.62 1.85
CA ASN A 97 1.13 -6.02 1.72
C ASN A 97 2.20 -6.28 0.66
N CYS A 98 2.24 -5.45 -0.40
CA CYS A 98 3.22 -5.62 -1.48
C CYS A 98 4.67 -5.42 -1.01
N CYS A 99 4.90 -4.71 0.10
CA CYS A 99 6.22 -4.65 0.75
C CYS A 99 6.69 -6.00 1.30
N TYR A 100 5.78 -6.96 1.45
CA TYR A 100 6.05 -8.30 1.96
C TYR A 100 5.97 -9.39 0.88
N ASP A 101 5.87 -9.01 -0.39
CA ASP A 101 6.00 -9.94 -1.49
C ASP A 101 7.43 -10.49 -1.54
N PHE A 102 7.56 -11.78 -1.84
CA PHE A 102 8.83 -12.52 -1.75
C PHE A 102 9.92 -11.92 -2.63
N PHE A 103 9.58 -11.51 -3.86
CA PHE A 103 10.54 -10.90 -4.78
C PHE A 103 10.88 -9.46 -4.37
N GLU A 104 9.89 -8.68 -3.93
CA GLU A 104 10.10 -7.32 -3.41
C GLU A 104 10.99 -7.33 -2.15
N LEU A 105 10.77 -8.26 -1.22
CA LEU A 105 11.63 -8.44 -0.05
C LEU A 105 13.06 -8.87 -0.44
N MET A 106 13.20 -9.77 -1.42
CA MET A 106 14.50 -10.18 -1.92
C MET A 106 15.24 -9.00 -2.54
N THR A 107 14.60 -8.22 -3.41
CA THR A 107 15.22 -7.06 -4.06
C THR A 107 15.58 -5.97 -3.06
N LEU A 108 14.76 -5.76 -2.02
CA LEU A 108 15.09 -4.85 -0.93
C LEU A 108 16.35 -5.32 -0.18
N ASN A 109 16.47 -6.61 0.13
CA ASN A 109 17.65 -7.16 0.78
C ASN A 109 18.90 -7.10 -0.13
N MET A 110 18.74 -7.34 -1.43
CA MET A 110 19.80 -7.15 -2.42
C MET A 110 20.31 -5.70 -2.47
N ALA A 111 19.38 -4.74 -2.50
CA ALA A 111 19.71 -3.31 -2.48
C ALA A 111 20.48 -2.94 -1.20
N ARG A 112 20.04 -3.43 -0.03
CA ARG A 112 20.72 -3.20 1.26
C ARG A 112 22.13 -3.77 1.30
N GLN A 113 22.39 -4.86 0.60
CA GLN A 113 23.71 -5.48 0.49
C GLN A 113 24.55 -4.91 -0.67
N GLY A 114 24.07 -3.88 -1.36
CA GLY A 114 24.80 -3.18 -2.43
C GLY A 114 24.88 -3.95 -3.76
N TYR A 115 24.04 -4.96 -3.97
CA TYR A 115 24.05 -5.76 -5.20
C TYR A 115 23.86 -4.90 -6.47
N PHE A 116 22.95 -3.94 -6.40
CA PHE A 116 22.65 -3.04 -7.53
C PHE A 116 23.62 -1.85 -7.63
N GLY A 117 24.56 -1.70 -6.70
CA GLY A 117 25.36 -0.48 -6.56
C GLY A 117 24.52 0.69 -6.06
N GLU A 118 24.80 1.91 -6.56
CA GLU A 118 23.95 3.07 -6.29
C GLU A 118 22.65 2.94 -7.08
N ILE A 119 21.51 3.02 -6.40
CA ILE A 119 20.20 3.02 -7.06
C ILE A 119 19.99 4.37 -7.73
N ILE A 120 19.64 4.33 -9.02
CA ILE A 120 19.45 5.52 -9.86
C ILE A 120 17.98 5.81 -10.02
N HIS A 121 17.19 4.76 -10.29
CA HIS A 121 15.80 4.86 -10.69
C HIS A 121 15.02 3.63 -10.24
N VAL A 122 13.74 3.85 -9.90
CA VAL A 122 12.79 2.79 -9.61
C VAL A 122 11.46 3.04 -10.28
N GLU A 123 10.74 1.95 -10.61
CA GLU A 123 9.39 2.04 -11.16
C GLU A 123 8.42 1.15 -10.36
N GLY A 124 7.24 1.68 -10.11
CA GLY A 124 6.15 0.94 -9.51
C GLY A 124 4.81 1.25 -10.17
N ALA A 125 3.83 0.40 -10.00
CA ALA A 125 2.51 0.63 -10.56
C ALA A 125 1.40 -0.07 -9.77
N TYR A 126 0.16 0.35 -10.00
CA TYR A 126 -1.02 -0.44 -9.80
C TYR A 126 -1.81 -0.46 -11.11
N ILE A 127 -1.56 -1.46 -11.92
CA ILE A 127 -2.24 -1.73 -13.19
C ILE A 127 -3.08 -2.98 -12.97
N HIS A 128 -4.40 -2.82 -12.90
CA HIS A 128 -5.32 -3.88 -12.54
C HIS A 128 -6.68 -3.60 -13.19
N ASP A 129 -7.09 -4.40 -14.14
CA ASP A 129 -8.41 -4.21 -14.76
C ASP A 129 -9.52 -4.46 -13.73
N LEU A 130 -10.09 -3.38 -13.25
CA LEU A 130 -11.20 -3.34 -12.30
C LEU A 130 -12.44 -2.63 -12.88
N LEU A 131 -12.51 -2.45 -14.22
CA LEU A 131 -13.59 -1.69 -14.83
C LEU A 131 -14.95 -2.22 -14.40
N GLU A 132 -15.20 -3.50 -14.60
CA GLU A 132 -16.47 -4.14 -14.22
C GLU A 132 -16.71 -4.10 -12.71
N ALA A 133 -15.66 -4.34 -11.90
CA ALA A 133 -15.78 -4.33 -10.45
C ALA A 133 -16.13 -2.94 -9.90
N ASN A 134 -15.58 -1.86 -10.49
CA ASN A 134 -15.91 -0.49 -10.09
C ASN A 134 -17.38 -0.13 -10.31
N PHE A 135 -18.00 -0.67 -11.36
CA PHE A 135 -19.42 -0.46 -11.64
C PHE A 135 -20.35 -1.46 -10.95
N ASN A 136 -19.82 -2.50 -10.31
CA ASN A 136 -20.63 -3.48 -9.61
C ASN A 136 -21.03 -2.96 -8.21
N GLN A 137 -22.31 -2.63 -8.05
CA GLN A 137 -22.86 -2.08 -6.79
C GLN A 137 -22.71 -3.03 -5.58
N LYS A 138 -22.59 -4.36 -5.82
CA LYS A 138 -22.41 -5.36 -4.76
C LYS A 138 -20.96 -5.51 -4.31
N THR A 139 -19.99 -5.27 -5.20
CA THR A 139 -18.56 -5.40 -4.91
C THR A 139 -18.13 -4.33 -3.92
N TYR A 140 -18.48 -3.08 -4.17
CA TYR A 140 -18.11 -1.96 -3.31
C TYR A 140 -19.36 -1.31 -2.70
N TYR A 141 -19.49 -1.43 -1.38
CA TYR A 141 -20.60 -0.86 -0.64
C TYR A 141 -20.82 0.62 -1.00
N ASP A 142 -22.07 0.98 -1.27
CA ASP A 142 -22.47 2.33 -1.69
C ASP A 142 -21.66 2.85 -2.91
N SER A 143 -21.15 1.94 -3.74
CA SER A 143 -20.35 2.27 -4.93
C SER A 143 -19.21 3.26 -4.65
N TRP A 144 -18.64 3.21 -3.43
CA TRP A 144 -17.64 4.19 -2.98
C TRP A 144 -16.44 4.29 -3.92
N ARG A 145 -16.02 3.16 -4.52
CA ARG A 145 -14.87 3.15 -5.43
C ARG A 145 -15.20 3.79 -6.78
N LEU A 146 -16.43 3.60 -7.28
CA LEU A 146 -16.92 4.31 -8.48
C LEU A 146 -16.93 5.82 -8.22
N LYS A 147 -17.44 6.25 -7.06
CA LYS A 147 -17.43 7.67 -6.63
C LYS A 147 -16.01 8.23 -6.51
N ALA A 148 -15.05 7.44 -6.00
CA ALA A 148 -13.65 7.84 -5.93
C ALA A 148 -13.05 8.11 -7.31
N ASN A 149 -13.41 7.32 -8.33
CA ASN A 149 -12.95 7.49 -9.71
C ASN A 149 -13.47 8.75 -10.42
N LEU A 150 -14.35 9.55 -9.79
CA LEU A 150 -14.71 10.90 -10.25
C LEU A 150 -13.60 11.94 -9.94
N LYS A 151 -12.57 11.57 -9.23
CA LYS A 151 -11.43 12.42 -8.92
C LYS A 151 -10.23 11.98 -9.75
N ASN A 152 -9.58 12.91 -10.49
CA ASN A 152 -8.41 12.60 -11.30
C ASN A 152 -7.14 12.38 -10.44
N GLY A 153 -6.12 11.76 -11.00
CA GLY A 153 -4.82 11.51 -10.37
C GLY A 153 -4.52 10.02 -10.13
N ASN A 154 -3.45 9.77 -9.41
CA ASN A 154 -3.08 8.43 -8.96
C ASN A 154 -3.84 8.11 -7.66
N LEU A 155 -4.95 7.40 -7.75
CA LEU A 155 -5.82 7.14 -6.59
C LEU A 155 -5.31 5.99 -5.71
N TYR A 156 -4.36 5.19 -6.19
CA TYR A 156 -3.90 4.00 -5.49
C TYR A 156 -2.40 3.75 -5.73
N PRO A 157 -1.53 4.67 -5.26
CA PRO A 157 -0.10 4.61 -5.55
C PRO A 157 0.64 3.51 -4.78
N THR A 158 0.14 3.10 -3.62
CA THR A 158 0.91 2.48 -2.55
C THR A 158 1.45 1.10 -2.90
N HIS A 159 0.71 0.27 -3.64
CA HIS A 159 1.16 -1.07 -4.05
C HIS A 159 2.42 -1.07 -4.92
N GLY A 160 2.53 -0.08 -5.80
CA GLY A 160 3.76 0.09 -6.58
C GLY A 160 4.82 0.89 -5.84
N LEU A 161 4.38 1.89 -5.08
CA LEU A 161 5.28 2.85 -4.41
C LEU A 161 5.95 2.28 -3.17
N GLY A 162 5.20 1.58 -2.30
CA GLY A 162 5.71 1.11 -1.01
C GLY A 162 7.00 0.29 -1.13
N PRO A 163 7.02 -0.81 -1.92
CA PRO A 163 8.22 -1.62 -2.10
C PRO A 163 9.41 -0.83 -2.63
N VAL A 164 9.22 -0.01 -3.67
CA VAL A 164 10.32 0.75 -4.27
C VAL A 164 10.77 1.93 -3.41
N ALA A 165 9.87 2.50 -2.59
CA ALA A 165 10.23 3.53 -1.60
C ALA A 165 11.14 2.94 -0.49
N GLN A 166 10.88 1.71 -0.05
CA GLN A 166 11.76 1.02 0.89
C GLN A 166 13.15 0.73 0.28
N VAL A 167 13.22 0.36 -1.00
CA VAL A 167 14.50 0.19 -1.72
C VAL A 167 15.30 1.48 -1.74
N LEU A 168 14.66 2.63 -1.92
CA LEU A 168 15.30 3.95 -1.93
C LEU A 168 15.57 4.52 -0.53
N ASN A 169 15.21 3.84 0.53
CA ASN A 169 15.30 4.34 1.91
C ASN A 169 14.50 5.64 2.14
N ILE A 170 13.36 5.81 1.49
CA ILE A 170 12.48 6.96 1.74
C ILE A 170 12.08 6.97 3.21
N ASN A 171 12.13 8.15 3.83
CA ASN A 171 11.99 8.43 5.27
C ASN A 171 13.09 7.82 6.17
N ARG A 172 14.13 7.18 5.59
CA ARG A 172 15.22 6.48 6.32
C ARG A 172 16.58 6.66 5.63
N GLY A 173 16.95 7.89 5.29
CA GLY A 173 18.18 8.27 4.59
C GLY A 173 17.93 9.08 3.32
N ASP A 174 16.73 9.02 2.75
CA ASP A 174 16.30 9.86 1.63
C ASP A 174 14.82 10.28 1.82
N ARG A 175 14.33 11.25 1.05
CA ARG A 175 12.93 11.65 1.01
C ARG A 175 12.52 12.10 -0.39
N MET A 176 11.24 12.00 -0.68
CA MET A 176 10.68 12.60 -1.89
C MET A 176 10.75 14.12 -1.81
N ASP A 177 11.16 14.76 -2.89
CA ASP A 177 11.32 16.21 -2.98
C ASP A 177 10.11 16.85 -3.68
N PHE A 178 9.90 16.50 -4.95
CA PHE A 178 8.76 16.95 -5.71
C PHE A 178 8.28 15.87 -6.69
N LEU A 179 7.04 16.04 -7.19
CA LEU A 179 6.49 15.21 -8.24
C LEU A 179 5.90 16.04 -9.40
N VAL A 180 5.85 15.39 -10.56
CA VAL A 180 5.06 15.80 -11.73
C VAL A 180 4.13 14.66 -12.10
N SER A 181 2.88 14.96 -12.42
CA SER A 181 1.89 13.94 -12.78
C SER A 181 1.20 14.28 -14.10
N VAL A 182 1.01 13.26 -14.93
CA VAL A 182 0.29 13.34 -16.21
C VAL A 182 -0.77 12.25 -16.24
N SER A 183 -1.98 12.57 -16.71
CA SER A 183 -3.04 11.60 -16.97
C SER A 183 -3.47 11.62 -18.43
N SER A 184 -3.81 10.45 -18.97
CA SER A 184 -4.61 10.37 -20.19
C SER A 184 -6.01 10.94 -19.95
N ASN A 185 -6.79 11.08 -21.00
CA ASN A 185 -8.24 11.26 -20.86
C ASN A 185 -8.89 9.95 -20.41
N ASP A 186 -10.15 10.05 -19.96
CA ASP A 186 -11.00 8.87 -19.77
C ASP A 186 -11.53 8.38 -21.13
N PHE A 187 -11.28 7.12 -21.44
CA PHE A 187 -11.75 6.44 -22.62
C PHE A 187 -12.66 5.24 -22.31
N SER A 188 -12.79 4.85 -21.04
CA SER A 188 -13.47 3.62 -20.64
C SER A 188 -14.63 3.85 -19.69
N MET A 189 -14.44 4.61 -18.61
CA MET A 189 -15.42 4.70 -17.52
C MET A 189 -16.69 5.45 -17.95
N ALA A 190 -16.55 6.58 -18.63
CA ALA A 190 -17.71 7.31 -19.16
C ALA A 190 -18.49 6.50 -20.21
N ALA A 191 -17.78 5.74 -21.04
CA ALA A 191 -18.41 4.84 -22.01
C ALA A 191 -19.19 3.73 -21.30
N LYS A 192 -18.60 3.10 -20.27
CA LYS A 192 -19.24 2.07 -19.45
C LYS A 192 -20.47 2.62 -18.70
N ALA A 193 -20.39 3.81 -18.13
CA ALA A 193 -21.53 4.46 -17.49
C ALA A 193 -22.72 4.64 -18.47
N LYS A 194 -22.45 5.11 -19.70
CA LYS A 194 -23.47 5.26 -20.75
C LYS A 194 -24.07 3.93 -21.19
N GLU A 195 -23.27 2.87 -21.25
CA GLU A 195 -23.74 1.52 -21.57
C GLU A 195 -24.72 1.02 -20.49
N LEU A 196 -24.29 1.07 -19.23
CA LEU A 196 -25.06 0.54 -18.10
C LEU A 196 -26.33 1.36 -17.81
N ALA A 197 -26.34 2.65 -18.06
CA ALA A 197 -27.52 3.51 -17.89
C ALA A 197 -28.71 3.11 -18.80
N LYS A 198 -28.46 2.37 -19.89
CA LYS A 198 -29.53 1.80 -20.74
C LYS A 198 -30.26 0.65 -20.07
N GLN A 199 -29.70 0.05 -19.04
CA GLN A 199 -30.21 -1.15 -18.38
C GLN A 199 -30.60 -0.89 -16.92
N ASP A 200 -29.91 0.05 -16.23
CA ASP A 200 -30.11 0.35 -14.83
C ASP A 200 -30.09 1.88 -14.59
N PRO A 201 -31.23 2.48 -14.16
CA PRO A 201 -31.34 3.91 -13.88
C PRO A 201 -30.32 4.44 -12.86
N PHE A 202 -29.77 3.58 -11.99
CA PHE A 202 -28.71 3.96 -11.05
C PHE A 202 -27.56 4.68 -11.75
N TYR A 203 -27.20 4.24 -12.96
CA TYR A 203 -26.04 4.77 -13.68
C TYR A 203 -26.33 6.06 -14.46
N GLU A 204 -27.59 6.52 -14.57
CA GLU A 204 -27.94 7.77 -15.25
C GLU A 204 -27.21 8.98 -14.63
N THR A 205 -27.05 8.98 -13.30
CA THR A 205 -26.33 10.03 -12.57
C THR A 205 -24.84 10.12 -12.94
N TYR A 206 -24.28 9.10 -13.57
CA TYR A 206 -22.86 9.01 -13.96
C TYR A 206 -22.61 9.30 -15.44
N VAL A 207 -23.64 9.34 -16.29
CA VAL A 207 -23.52 9.50 -17.76
C VAL A 207 -22.79 10.81 -18.15
N ASN A 208 -23.03 11.90 -17.41
CA ASN A 208 -22.44 13.21 -17.68
C ASN A 208 -21.32 13.58 -16.66
N LYS A 209 -20.82 12.63 -15.90
CA LYS A 209 -19.71 12.87 -14.98
C LYS A 209 -18.37 12.73 -15.71
N THR A 210 -17.40 13.53 -15.26
CA THR A 210 -16.00 13.36 -15.67
C THR A 210 -15.34 12.38 -14.74
N PHE A 211 -14.82 11.30 -15.30
CA PHE A 211 -14.00 10.34 -14.56
C PHE A 211 -12.52 10.71 -14.70
N ARG A 212 -11.69 10.10 -13.86
CA ARG A 212 -10.24 10.19 -14.00
C ARG A 212 -9.78 9.64 -15.35
N GLY A 213 -8.61 10.06 -15.81
CA GLY A 213 -7.99 9.44 -16.98
C GLY A 213 -7.69 7.95 -16.75
N ASN A 214 -7.69 7.14 -17.82
CA ASN A 214 -7.38 5.71 -17.71
C ASN A 214 -6.01 5.51 -17.05
N MET A 215 -4.96 6.05 -17.64
CA MET A 215 -3.59 5.96 -17.15
C MET A 215 -3.16 7.26 -16.48
N ASN A 216 -2.65 7.17 -15.25
CA ASN A 216 -1.88 8.21 -14.60
C ASN A 216 -0.42 7.77 -14.47
N THR A 217 0.50 8.67 -14.77
CA THR A 217 1.94 8.51 -14.54
C THR A 217 2.44 9.68 -13.70
N SER A 218 3.03 9.38 -12.56
CA SER A 218 3.67 10.36 -11.67
C SER A 218 5.17 10.08 -11.63
N THR A 219 5.98 11.09 -11.94
CA THR A 219 7.45 11.03 -11.77
C THR A 219 7.83 11.85 -10.55
N ILE A 220 8.60 11.24 -9.65
CA ILE A 220 9.01 11.82 -8.38
C ILE A 220 10.53 11.91 -8.37
N LYS A 221 11.07 13.02 -7.89
CA LYS A 221 12.49 13.17 -7.58
C LYS A 221 12.72 13.15 -6.08
N THR A 222 13.81 12.51 -5.65
CA THR A 222 14.23 12.53 -4.24
C THR A 222 15.26 13.60 -3.99
N VAL A 223 15.43 14.00 -2.73
CA VAL A 223 16.51 14.91 -2.29
C VAL A 223 17.88 14.30 -2.57
N GLY A 224 18.02 12.98 -2.45
CA GLY A 224 19.23 12.24 -2.83
C GLY A 224 19.50 12.15 -4.33
N GLY A 225 18.65 12.77 -5.17
CA GLY A 225 18.85 12.86 -6.64
C GLY A 225 18.34 11.66 -7.42
N LYS A 226 17.70 10.69 -6.80
CA LYS A 226 17.11 9.50 -7.43
C LYS A 226 15.73 9.82 -8.01
N THR A 227 15.23 8.96 -8.88
CA THR A 227 13.90 9.15 -9.50
C THR A 227 13.01 7.91 -9.30
N LEU A 228 11.70 8.16 -9.19
CA LEU A 228 10.67 7.14 -9.16
C LEU A 228 9.64 7.44 -10.24
N MET A 229 9.16 6.41 -10.94
CA MET A 229 7.98 6.48 -11.81
C MET A 229 6.87 5.60 -11.21
N ILE A 230 5.71 6.19 -10.92
CA ILE A 230 4.57 5.48 -10.35
C ILE A 230 3.36 5.60 -11.26
N GLN A 231 2.83 4.45 -11.70
CA GLN A 231 1.69 4.37 -12.62
C GLN A 231 0.44 3.83 -11.95
N HIS A 232 -0.73 4.28 -12.44
CA HIS A 232 -2.03 3.79 -11.97
C HIS A 232 -3.02 3.70 -13.14
N ASP A 233 -3.55 2.49 -13.36
CA ASP A 233 -4.63 2.21 -14.31
C ASP A 233 -5.51 1.07 -13.78
N VAL A 234 -6.82 1.33 -13.64
CA VAL A 234 -7.80 0.32 -13.20
C VAL A 234 -8.98 0.18 -14.18
N SER A 235 -8.79 0.59 -15.42
CA SER A 235 -9.87 0.64 -16.41
C SER A 235 -9.45 0.20 -17.81
N SER A 236 -8.24 -0.34 -17.97
CA SER A 236 -7.76 -0.92 -19.23
C SER A 236 -7.54 -2.42 -19.09
N PRO A 237 -7.79 -3.22 -20.15
CA PRO A 237 -7.64 -4.68 -20.11
C PRO A 237 -6.18 -5.11 -20.22
N ARG A 238 -5.33 -4.59 -19.31
CA ARG A 238 -3.92 -4.98 -19.19
C ARG A 238 -3.76 -6.08 -18.15
N PRO A 239 -2.87 -7.04 -18.37
CA PRO A 239 -2.47 -7.97 -17.31
C PRO A 239 -2.04 -7.22 -16.05
N TYR A 240 -2.34 -7.79 -14.89
CA TYR A 240 -1.95 -7.22 -13.60
C TYR A 240 -0.46 -6.93 -13.55
N SER A 241 -0.10 -5.75 -13.07
CA SER A 241 1.30 -5.37 -12.94
C SER A 241 1.52 -4.31 -11.85
N ARG A 242 2.50 -4.56 -11.00
CA ARG A 242 3.09 -3.53 -10.13
C ARG A 242 4.39 -2.97 -10.69
N ILE A 243 4.81 -3.42 -11.87
CA ILE A 243 6.12 -3.18 -12.51
C ILE A 243 7.26 -3.70 -11.63
N HIS A 244 7.47 -3.08 -10.47
CA HIS A 244 8.56 -3.32 -9.54
C HIS A 244 9.91 -3.43 -10.25
N LEU A 245 10.38 -2.30 -10.76
CA LEU A 245 11.69 -2.16 -11.37
C LEU A 245 12.63 -1.41 -10.42
N VAL A 246 13.82 -1.97 -10.22
CA VAL A 246 14.93 -1.35 -9.50
C VAL A 246 16.11 -1.27 -10.46
N SER A 247 16.64 -0.07 -10.70
CA SER A 247 17.79 0.16 -11.58
C SER A 247 18.91 0.87 -10.83
N GLY A 248 20.06 0.25 -10.82
CA GLY A 248 21.27 0.77 -10.17
C GLY A 248 22.48 0.75 -11.10
N THR A 249 23.63 1.19 -10.57
CA THR A 249 24.89 1.30 -11.34
C THR A 249 25.54 -0.04 -11.64
N LYS A 250 25.11 -1.15 -10.97
CA LYS A 250 25.69 -2.49 -11.12
C LYS A 250 24.69 -3.56 -11.51
N GLY A 251 23.42 -3.24 -11.59
CA GLY A 251 22.40 -4.22 -11.95
C GLY A 251 20.99 -3.66 -11.87
N THR A 252 20.06 -4.48 -12.32
CA THR A 252 18.62 -4.16 -12.34
C THR A 252 17.80 -5.38 -11.94
N ALA A 253 16.64 -5.15 -11.36
CA ALA A 253 15.63 -6.18 -11.10
C ALA A 253 14.27 -5.71 -11.61
N GLN A 254 13.44 -6.63 -12.10
CA GLN A 254 12.07 -6.35 -12.51
C GLN A 254 11.19 -7.57 -12.27
N LYS A 255 10.00 -7.37 -11.68
CA LYS A 255 9.07 -8.49 -11.45
C LYS A 255 8.10 -8.71 -12.60
N TYR A 256 7.46 -7.65 -13.07
CA TYR A 256 6.41 -7.78 -14.08
C TYR A 256 6.91 -7.43 -15.49
N PRO A 257 6.51 -8.22 -16.51
CA PRO A 257 5.73 -9.47 -16.41
C PRO A 257 6.49 -10.57 -15.67
N GLU A 258 5.75 -11.38 -14.89
CA GLU A 258 6.32 -12.53 -14.18
C GLU A 258 6.93 -13.55 -15.16
N PRO A 259 7.95 -14.34 -14.70
CA PRO A 259 8.53 -14.32 -13.36
C PRO A 259 9.47 -13.13 -13.13
N GLY A 260 9.71 -12.83 -11.83
CA GLY A 260 10.73 -11.84 -11.45
C GLY A 260 12.12 -12.20 -12.00
N ARG A 261 12.87 -11.18 -12.38
CA ARG A 261 14.15 -11.33 -13.09
C ARG A 261 15.16 -10.27 -12.66
N VAL A 262 16.42 -10.60 -12.74
CA VAL A 262 17.57 -9.76 -12.39
C VAL A 262 18.57 -9.77 -13.53
N SER A 263 19.26 -8.65 -13.73
CA SER A 263 20.40 -8.54 -14.64
C SER A 263 21.52 -7.73 -13.98
N ASN A 264 22.76 -8.09 -14.29
CA ASN A 264 23.98 -7.36 -13.91
C ASN A 264 24.78 -6.91 -15.14
N SER A 265 24.21 -7.06 -16.33
CA SER A 265 24.83 -6.62 -17.60
C SER A 265 23.75 -6.17 -18.59
N HIS A 266 24.18 -5.59 -19.72
CA HIS A 266 23.27 -5.22 -20.83
C HIS A 266 22.93 -6.40 -21.75
N GLU A 267 23.55 -7.55 -21.55
CA GLU A 267 23.41 -8.70 -22.47
C GLU A 267 22.12 -9.49 -22.24
N GLY A 268 21.47 -9.35 -21.07
CA GLY A 268 20.21 -10.01 -20.82
C GLY A 268 19.93 -10.27 -19.34
N TRP A 269 18.85 -10.99 -19.10
CA TRP A 269 18.45 -11.41 -17.77
C TRP A 269 19.20 -12.66 -17.35
N LEU A 270 19.46 -12.81 -16.06
CA LEU A 270 20.08 -14.00 -15.48
C LEU A 270 19.23 -15.25 -15.79
N SER A 271 19.92 -16.38 -15.95
CA SER A 271 19.30 -17.68 -16.12
C SER A 271 18.50 -18.09 -14.87
N LYS A 272 17.61 -19.07 -15.02
CA LYS A 272 16.87 -19.63 -13.89
C LYS A 272 17.80 -20.13 -12.78
N GLU A 273 18.86 -20.80 -13.14
CA GLU A 273 19.84 -21.34 -12.17
C GLU A 273 20.53 -20.23 -11.36
N GLU A 274 20.88 -19.13 -12.02
CA GLU A 274 21.45 -17.96 -11.34
C GLU A 274 20.40 -17.27 -10.45
N MET A 275 19.15 -17.17 -10.90
CA MET A 275 18.06 -16.63 -10.08
C MET A 275 17.80 -17.49 -8.83
N ASP A 276 17.80 -18.82 -8.94
CA ASP A 276 17.66 -19.74 -7.81
C ASP A 276 18.80 -19.56 -6.77
N LYS A 277 20.02 -19.27 -7.22
CA LYS A 277 21.15 -18.90 -6.35
C LYS A 277 20.95 -17.56 -5.66
N LEU A 278 20.46 -16.55 -6.39
CA LEU A 278 20.14 -15.26 -5.79
C LEU A 278 19.04 -15.38 -4.75
N GLU A 279 17.99 -16.12 -5.03
CA GLU A 279 16.90 -16.35 -4.09
C GLU A 279 17.41 -17.00 -2.81
N SER A 280 18.20 -18.08 -2.90
CA SER A 280 18.77 -18.75 -1.73
C SER A 280 19.66 -17.82 -0.90
N THR A 281 20.38 -16.90 -1.54
CA THR A 281 21.33 -15.97 -0.91
C THR A 281 20.63 -14.78 -0.28
N TYR A 282 19.71 -14.14 -1.02
CA TYR A 282 19.17 -12.83 -0.68
C TYR A 282 17.76 -12.87 -0.10
N GLN A 283 17.04 -14.00 -0.09
CA GLN A 283 15.79 -14.06 0.65
C GLN A 283 16.02 -13.71 2.14
N PRO A 284 15.30 -12.72 2.67
CA PRO A 284 15.54 -12.28 4.04
C PRO A 284 15.05 -13.31 5.08
N PRO A 285 15.56 -13.25 6.33
CA PRO A 285 15.23 -14.21 7.38
C PRO A 285 13.72 -14.40 7.63
N ILE A 286 12.90 -13.37 7.47
CA ILE A 286 11.45 -13.50 7.63
C ILE A 286 10.87 -14.52 6.64
N VAL A 287 11.28 -14.48 5.37
CA VAL A 287 10.82 -15.42 4.34
C VAL A 287 11.35 -16.82 4.65
N LYS A 288 12.62 -16.96 5.01
CA LYS A 288 13.22 -18.24 5.38
C LYS A 288 12.54 -18.88 6.60
N LYS A 289 12.04 -18.05 7.52
CA LYS A 289 11.43 -18.51 8.78
C LYS A 289 9.98 -18.95 8.64
N ILE A 290 9.15 -18.14 7.97
CA ILE A 290 7.70 -18.34 7.93
C ILE A 290 7.12 -18.31 6.51
N GLY A 291 7.95 -18.18 5.47
CA GLY A 291 7.48 -18.02 4.09
C GLY A 291 6.64 -19.20 3.60
N GLU A 292 7.02 -20.45 3.91
CA GLU A 292 6.23 -21.62 3.52
C GLU A 292 4.87 -21.65 4.23
N MET A 293 4.82 -21.31 5.52
CA MET A 293 3.57 -21.17 6.24
C MET A 293 2.70 -20.04 5.65
N ALA A 294 3.32 -18.93 5.28
CA ALA A 294 2.62 -17.80 4.66
C ALA A 294 1.94 -18.21 3.34
N LYS A 295 2.63 -18.98 2.51
CA LYS A 295 2.06 -19.53 1.26
C LYS A 295 0.89 -20.48 1.53
N GLN A 296 0.97 -21.30 2.59
CA GLN A 296 -0.11 -22.23 2.97
C GLN A 296 -1.35 -21.52 3.52
N VAL A 297 -1.17 -20.51 4.37
CA VAL A 297 -2.27 -19.69 4.90
C VAL A 297 -2.92 -18.86 3.80
N GLY A 298 -2.11 -18.36 2.86
CA GLY A 298 -2.59 -17.59 1.71
C GLY A 298 -2.68 -16.09 2.00
N GLY A 299 -3.63 -15.41 1.32
CA GLY A 299 -3.67 -13.94 1.29
C GLY A 299 -2.63 -13.40 0.31
N HIS A 300 -3.06 -13.15 -0.95
CA HIS A 300 -2.20 -12.67 -2.05
C HIS A 300 -0.85 -13.42 -2.17
N GLY A 301 -0.91 -14.76 -2.13
CA GLY A 301 0.30 -15.60 -2.24
C GLY A 301 1.15 -15.65 -0.97
N GLY A 302 0.61 -15.19 0.17
CA GLY A 302 1.28 -15.23 1.47
C GLY A 302 1.81 -13.88 1.97
N MET A 303 1.79 -12.84 1.14
CA MET A 303 2.30 -11.52 1.56
C MET A 303 1.44 -10.87 2.65
N ASP A 304 0.11 -11.09 2.66
CA ASP A 304 -0.77 -10.58 3.72
C ASP A 304 -0.41 -11.22 5.07
N PHE A 305 -0.18 -12.54 5.07
CA PHE A 305 0.21 -13.25 6.28
C PHE A 305 1.58 -12.78 6.82
N LEU A 306 2.57 -12.57 5.94
CA LEU A 306 3.88 -12.04 6.34
C LEU A 306 3.77 -10.67 6.99
N MET A 307 2.97 -9.78 6.39
CA MET A 307 2.70 -8.44 6.90
C MET A 307 2.05 -8.48 8.27
N ASP A 308 0.98 -9.24 8.42
CA ASP A 308 0.22 -9.36 9.69
C ASP A 308 1.07 -9.99 10.79
N TRP A 309 1.81 -11.05 10.45
CA TRP A 309 2.72 -11.67 11.40
C TRP A 309 3.77 -10.68 11.90
N ARG A 310 4.35 -9.89 10.98
CA ARG A 310 5.38 -8.90 11.34
C ARG A 310 4.79 -7.74 12.16
N LEU A 311 3.60 -7.27 11.84
CA LEU A 311 2.89 -6.28 12.66
C LEU A 311 2.73 -6.78 14.11
N VAL A 312 2.20 -7.99 14.27
CA VAL A 312 2.01 -8.59 15.59
C VAL A 312 3.34 -8.82 16.31
N ASP A 313 4.38 -9.29 15.60
CA ASP A 313 5.71 -9.52 16.17
C ASP A 313 6.34 -8.21 16.68
N CYS A 314 6.25 -7.13 15.91
CA CYS A 314 6.72 -5.83 16.33
C CYS A 314 6.00 -5.32 17.58
N LEU A 315 4.66 -5.36 17.59
CA LEU A 315 3.87 -4.88 18.72
C LEU A 315 4.13 -5.70 20.01
N ARG A 316 4.21 -7.03 19.91
CA ARG A 316 4.48 -7.91 21.05
C ARG A 316 5.87 -7.72 21.65
N ASN A 317 6.84 -7.32 20.85
CA ASN A 317 8.21 -7.12 21.29
C ASN A 317 8.57 -5.65 21.54
N GLY A 318 7.60 -4.72 21.43
CA GLY A 318 7.83 -3.29 21.62
C GLY A 318 8.81 -2.70 20.59
N LEU A 319 8.79 -3.20 19.36
CA LEU A 319 9.68 -2.81 18.27
C LEU A 319 9.03 -1.72 17.39
N PRO A 320 9.84 -0.88 16.72
CA PRO A 320 9.34 -0.06 15.63
C PRO A 320 8.72 -0.92 14.53
N LEU A 321 7.67 -0.41 13.89
CA LEU A 321 7.07 -1.08 12.74
C LEU A 321 7.97 -0.94 11.50
N ASP A 322 7.95 -1.95 10.63
CA ASP A 322 8.67 -1.89 9.34
C ASP A 322 8.08 -0.83 8.41
N ILE A 323 6.79 -0.56 8.55
CA ILE A 323 6.05 0.48 7.83
C ILE A 323 5.36 1.34 8.90
N ASP A 324 5.82 2.56 9.08
CA ASP A 324 5.35 3.45 10.12
C ASP A 324 4.38 4.54 9.61
N VAL A 325 3.98 5.45 10.50
CA VAL A 325 3.07 6.53 10.16
C VAL A 325 3.65 7.51 9.12
N TYR A 326 4.97 7.66 9.09
CA TYR A 326 5.61 8.54 8.10
C TYR A 326 5.55 7.92 6.70
N ASP A 327 5.69 6.60 6.59
CA ASP A 327 5.46 5.88 5.33
C ASP A 327 4.00 5.98 4.91
N ALA A 328 3.08 5.75 5.84
CA ALA A 328 1.65 5.87 5.62
C ALA A 328 1.26 7.24 5.05
N ALA A 329 1.76 8.32 5.65
CA ALA A 329 1.51 9.69 5.22
C ALA A 329 2.19 9.99 3.86
N THR A 330 3.48 9.65 3.72
CA THR A 330 4.26 9.93 2.52
C THR A 330 3.68 9.22 1.30
N TRP A 331 3.37 7.92 1.40
CA TRP A 331 2.85 7.15 0.27
C TRP A 331 1.43 7.55 -0.09
N SER A 332 0.57 7.80 0.91
CA SER A 332 -0.81 8.27 0.67
C SER A 332 -0.87 9.67 0.08
N SER A 333 0.11 10.54 0.39
CA SER A 333 0.15 11.93 -0.10
C SER A 333 0.27 12.05 -1.63
N ILE A 334 0.76 11.00 -2.31
CA ILE A 334 0.88 11.00 -3.78
C ILE A 334 -0.50 11.14 -4.44
N THR A 335 -1.56 10.63 -3.82
CA THR A 335 -2.92 10.79 -4.34
C THR A 335 -3.33 12.27 -4.47
N PRO A 336 -3.37 13.09 -3.40
CA PRO A 336 -3.72 14.51 -3.53
C PRO A 336 -2.66 15.32 -4.29
N LEU A 337 -1.38 14.99 -4.20
CA LEU A 337 -0.31 15.71 -4.90
C LEU A 337 -0.35 15.48 -6.40
N SER A 338 -0.61 14.24 -6.87
CA SER A 338 -0.79 13.96 -8.29
C SER A 338 -1.94 14.75 -8.88
N ARG A 339 -3.07 14.87 -8.16
CA ARG A 339 -4.20 15.70 -8.55
C ARG A 339 -3.80 17.18 -8.66
N LYS A 340 -3.12 17.70 -7.63
CA LYS A 340 -2.66 19.10 -7.60
C LYS A 340 -1.72 19.43 -8.77
N SER A 341 -0.86 18.48 -9.17
CA SER A 341 -0.02 18.62 -10.36
C SER A 341 -0.86 18.72 -11.63
N LEU A 342 -1.83 17.81 -11.82
CA LEU A 342 -2.73 17.80 -12.97
C LEU A 342 -3.55 19.09 -13.11
N GLU A 343 -4.12 19.60 -11.99
CA GLU A 343 -4.87 20.85 -11.94
C GLU A 343 -4.01 22.05 -12.39
N LYS A 344 -2.70 21.98 -12.22
CA LYS A 344 -1.71 22.96 -12.63
C LYS A 344 -1.04 22.63 -13.98
N ARG A 345 -1.70 21.87 -14.85
CA ARG A 345 -1.18 21.43 -16.14
C ARG A 345 0.14 20.66 -16.03
N SER A 346 0.20 19.73 -15.10
CA SER A 346 1.38 18.90 -14.81
C SER A 346 2.60 19.70 -14.31
N ALA A 347 2.37 20.81 -13.64
CA ALA A 347 3.46 21.51 -12.96
C ALA A 347 3.98 20.69 -11.77
N SER A 348 5.25 20.90 -11.42
CA SER A 348 5.86 20.28 -10.25
C SER A 348 5.15 20.71 -8.97
N VAL A 349 5.04 19.77 -8.03
CA VAL A 349 4.45 19.97 -6.71
C VAL A 349 5.36 19.36 -5.66
N ASP A 350 5.72 20.14 -4.64
CA ASP A 350 6.56 19.67 -3.55
C ASP A 350 5.88 18.57 -2.73
N VAL A 351 6.64 17.56 -2.33
CA VAL A 351 6.19 16.53 -1.39
C VAL A 351 6.56 16.97 0.03
N PRO A 352 5.58 17.09 0.94
CA PRO A 352 5.87 17.48 2.32
C PRO A 352 6.82 16.51 3.02
N ASP A 353 7.69 17.04 3.88
CA ASP A 353 8.50 16.25 4.79
C ASP A 353 7.68 15.93 6.05
N PHE A 354 6.97 14.80 6.04
CA PHE A 354 6.19 14.35 7.18
C PHE A 354 7.05 13.96 8.38
N THR A 355 8.34 13.69 8.17
CA THR A 355 9.29 13.32 9.22
C THR A 355 9.90 14.53 9.93
N ARG A 356 9.65 15.75 9.43
CA ARG A 356 10.25 17.00 9.94
C ARG A 356 11.77 16.92 10.10
N GLY A 357 12.44 16.24 9.16
CA GLY A 357 13.89 16.10 9.10
C GLY A 357 14.46 14.83 9.74
N SER A 358 13.65 14.04 10.48
CA SER A 358 14.14 12.81 11.11
C SER A 358 14.49 11.71 10.09
N TRP A 359 14.05 11.82 8.83
CA TRP A 359 14.47 10.92 7.76
C TRP A 359 16.00 10.79 7.64
N LYS A 360 16.78 11.79 8.09
CA LYS A 360 18.25 11.76 8.06
C LYS A 360 18.85 10.75 9.04
N THR A 361 18.13 10.42 10.10
CA THR A 361 18.62 9.61 11.23
C THR A 361 17.75 8.39 11.52
N ASN A 362 16.57 8.28 10.89
CA ASN A 362 15.70 7.12 11.06
C ASN A 362 16.42 5.83 10.60
N ALA A 363 16.31 4.79 11.43
CA ALA A 363 16.91 3.50 11.11
C ALA A 363 16.22 2.83 9.90
N PRO A 364 16.98 2.13 9.06
CA PRO A 364 16.41 1.29 8.02
C PRO A 364 15.50 0.18 8.58
N VAL A 365 14.59 -0.32 7.74
CA VAL A 365 13.75 -1.49 8.06
C VAL A 365 14.63 -2.69 8.47
N ASP A 366 14.27 -3.38 9.55
CA ASP A 366 15.02 -4.54 10.05
C ASP A 366 14.67 -5.82 9.26
N LEU A 367 15.33 -6.01 8.13
CA LEU A 367 15.16 -7.21 7.31
C LEU A 367 15.78 -8.47 7.94
N GLN A 368 16.70 -8.31 8.89
CA GLN A 368 17.42 -9.42 9.50
C GLN A 368 16.70 -9.98 10.73
N ILE A 369 15.61 -9.34 11.15
CA ILE A 369 14.86 -9.71 12.37
C ILE A 369 15.83 -9.91 13.55
N LEU A 370 16.73 -8.93 13.75
CA LEU A 370 17.71 -8.95 14.84
C LEU A 370 17.04 -8.88 16.21
N LYS A 371 15.84 -8.29 16.24
CA LYS A 371 14.98 -8.23 17.42
C LYS A 371 13.60 -8.78 17.07
N GLY A 372 12.94 -9.44 18.02
CA GLY A 372 11.67 -10.11 17.76
C GLY A 372 11.86 -11.46 17.04
N GLY A 373 10.96 -11.79 16.14
CA GLY A 373 10.97 -13.04 15.39
C GLY A 373 10.55 -14.27 16.21
N ASN A 374 9.99 -14.07 17.40
CA ASN A 374 9.61 -15.11 18.36
C ASN A 374 8.08 -15.32 18.46
N THR A 375 7.31 -14.59 17.68
CA THR A 375 5.85 -14.71 17.65
C THR A 375 5.46 -16.07 17.09
N LYS A 376 4.77 -16.86 17.92
CA LYS A 376 4.26 -18.20 17.54
C LYS A 376 2.95 -18.04 16.80
N VAL A 377 2.80 -18.81 15.73
CA VAL A 377 1.52 -18.98 15.04
C VAL A 377 0.82 -20.18 15.71
N LEU A 378 -0.40 -19.97 16.15
CA LEU A 378 -1.27 -21.04 16.62
C LEU A 378 -2.14 -21.47 15.43
N ILE A 379 -1.91 -22.64 14.92
CA ILE A 379 -2.68 -23.27 13.85
C ILE A 379 -3.77 -24.13 14.46
#